data_e4176ca7c4070da3342d5a27be290cbf
#
_entry.id   e4176ca7c4070da3342d5a27be290cbf
#
_cell.length_a   1.000
_cell.length_b   1.000
_cell.length_c   1.000
_cell.angle_alpha   90.00
_cell.angle_beta   90.00
_cell.angle_gamma   90.00
#
_symmetry.space_group_name_H-M   'P 1'
#
loop_
_entity.id
_entity.type
_entity.pdbx_description
1 polymer ?
#
loop_
_entity_poly.entity_id
_entity_poly.type
_entity_poly.pdbx_seq_one_letter_code
_entity_poly.pdbx_strand_id
1 'polypeptide(L)'
;LSSFFTYYDGGGGIGNWNEIDIEIMGRYYDNAQFNTITPNQTNHVAHKPMQTSPHQEYHTYAFEWTPEYVAWFIDGVEVIKQTGAHIQTLTLPQKIMMNVWNPAYESWAGVFIPDALPAFAYYDWVSYYAYTPGSGTYGTGNNFSHDWIDNFDSWDTTRWDKATHTFNGNNCDFIHENAVFEDGKLILCLTNNTNLGYVDLQPPTLVWARASTDKVLVMFSEELDQTAAENISNYVITGVTINSATLQQDLKSVELSVSGLVIPSTKTLVVLSMKDDSAIPNTMSAKATSVIMPQTLTFP
;
A
#
# COMPACT_ATOMS: atom_id res chain seq x y z
N LEU A 1 12.52 -0.81 7.83
CA LEU A 1 12.74 -1.24 6.44
C LEU A 1 11.62 -2.16 6.03
N SER A 2 11.04 -1.97 4.82
CA SER A 2 10.12 -2.91 4.17
C SER A 2 10.74 -3.44 2.88
N SER A 3 10.45 -4.71 2.53
CA SER A 3 11.04 -5.35 1.35
C SER A 3 10.03 -6.20 0.61
N PHE A 4 10.21 -6.26 -0.72
CA PHE A 4 9.69 -7.30 -1.61
C PHE A 4 10.89 -7.95 -2.28
N PHE A 5 11.06 -9.25 -2.10
CA PHE A 5 12.27 -9.94 -2.54
C PHE A 5 12.01 -11.41 -2.87
N THR A 6 12.94 -12.02 -3.55
CA THR A 6 12.98 -13.47 -3.71
C THR A 6 14.21 -14.05 -3.04
N TYR A 7 14.07 -15.22 -2.45
CA TYR A 7 15.11 -15.84 -1.63
C TYR A 7 15.12 -17.38 -1.79
N TYR A 8 16.32 -17.93 -1.93
CA TYR A 8 16.53 -19.37 -1.82
C TYR A 8 16.78 -19.77 -0.37
N ASP A 9 15.88 -20.56 0.19
CA ASP A 9 15.90 -20.98 1.60
C ASP A 9 16.37 -22.45 1.83
N GLY A 10 16.92 -23.09 0.82
CA GLY A 10 17.35 -24.50 0.88
C GLY A 10 18.62 -24.76 1.66
N GLY A 11 19.20 -23.75 2.31
CA GLY A 11 20.44 -23.86 3.09
C GLY A 11 21.70 -23.84 2.23
N GLY A 12 22.84 -24.15 2.87
CA GLY A 12 24.16 -24.17 2.20
C GLY A 12 24.99 -22.90 2.39
N GLY A 13 24.50 -21.95 3.16
CA GLY A 13 25.21 -20.72 3.51
C GLY A 13 25.47 -19.82 2.30
N ILE A 14 26.45 -18.93 2.41
CA ILE A 14 26.76 -17.90 1.42
C ILE A 14 27.09 -18.46 0.01
N GLY A 15 27.57 -19.70 -0.07
CA GLY A 15 27.87 -20.38 -1.33
C GLY A 15 26.67 -20.75 -2.16
N ASN A 16 25.47 -20.79 -1.55
CA ASN A 16 24.21 -21.10 -2.20
C ASN A 16 23.21 -19.95 -2.13
N TRP A 17 23.60 -18.79 -1.63
CA TRP A 17 22.70 -17.68 -1.46
C TRP A 17 22.29 -17.09 -2.82
N ASN A 18 21.00 -17.11 -3.09
CA ASN A 18 20.37 -16.52 -4.26
C ASN A 18 19.22 -15.63 -3.79
N GLU A 19 19.31 -14.33 -4.04
CA GLU A 19 18.32 -13.33 -3.59
C GLU A 19 18.26 -12.15 -4.55
N ILE A 20 17.09 -11.61 -4.75
CA ILE A 20 16.84 -10.42 -5.56
C ILE A 20 15.93 -9.50 -4.75
N ASP A 21 16.41 -8.28 -4.47
CA ASP A 21 15.80 -7.38 -3.51
C ASP A 21 15.22 -6.12 -4.11
N ILE A 22 14.10 -5.68 -3.53
CA ILE A 22 13.56 -4.32 -3.57
C ILE A 22 13.34 -3.90 -2.12
N GLU A 23 14.00 -2.82 -1.70
CA GLU A 23 14.02 -2.38 -0.31
C GLU A 23 13.65 -0.90 -0.18
N ILE A 24 12.70 -0.60 0.70
CA ILE A 24 12.30 0.76 1.07
C ILE A 24 12.74 1.01 2.51
N MET A 25 13.71 1.89 2.68
CA MET A 25 14.30 2.20 3.99
C MET A 25 13.70 3.45 4.58
N GLY A 26 13.31 3.42 5.85
CA GLY A 26 12.79 4.58 6.57
C GLY A 26 13.79 5.74 6.71
N ARG A 27 15.09 5.50 6.52
CA ARG A 27 16.12 6.56 6.55
C ARG A 27 16.10 7.49 5.33
N TYR A 28 15.50 7.09 4.21
CA TYR A 28 15.42 7.88 2.99
C TYR A 28 13.97 8.26 2.70
N TYR A 29 13.74 9.52 2.37
CA TYR A 29 12.40 10.01 2.08
C TYR A 29 11.89 9.58 0.69
N ASP A 30 12.79 9.49 -0.29
CA ASP A 30 12.46 9.34 -1.71
C ASP A 30 13.39 8.36 -2.43
N ASN A 31 13.71 7.23 -1.84
CA ASN A 31 14.70 6.32 -2.40
C ASN A 31 14.27 4.86 -2.27
N ALA A 32 14.46 4.09 -3.35
CA ALA A 32 14.41 2.64 -3.34
C ALA A 32 15.81 2.06 -3.53
N GLN A 33 16.14 1.01 -2.78
CA GLN A 33 17.34 0.23 -2.92
C GLN A 33 17.03 -1.09 -3.62
N PHE A 34 17.94 -1.51 -4.48
CA PHE A 34 17.91 -2.79 -5.19
C PHE A 34 19.22 -3.53 -4.98
N ASN A 35 19.14 -4.85 -4.89
CA ASN A 35 20.32 -5.66 -4.72
C ASN A 35 20.13 -7.04 -5.37
N THR A 36 21.23 -7.71 -5.68
CA THR A 36 21.28 -9.16 -5.86
C THR A 36 22.30 -9.74 -4.92
N ILE A 37 21.93 -10.80 -4.20
CA ILE A 37 22.85 -11.64 -3.46
C ILE A 37 23.06 -12.91 -4.27
N THR A 38 24.27 -13.15 -4.68
CA THR A 38 24.65 -14.28 -5.52
C THR A 38 25.70 -15.13 -4.77
N PRO A 39 25.96 -16.39 -5.13
CA PRO A 39 26.91 -17.23 -4.43
C PRO A 39 28.24 -16.54 -4.14
N ASN A 40 28.55 -16.42 -2.85
CA ASN A 40 29.74 -15.76 -2.29
C ASN A 40 29.86 -14.23 -2.54
N GLN A 41 28.80 -13.57 -3.03
CA GLN A 41 28.79 -12.13 -3.33
C GLN A 41 27.48 -11.51 -2.83
N THR A 42 27.55 -10.73 -1.74
CA THR A 42 26.35 -10.20 -1.06
C THR A 42 26.05 -8.73 -1.36
N ASN A 43 26.82 -8.09 -2.23
CA ASN A 43 26.71 -6.64 -2.41
C ASN A 43 26.81 -6.23 -3.88
N HIS A 44 25.64 -6.16 -4.52
CA HIS A 44 25.47 -5.55 -5.84
C HIS A 44 24.45 -4.41 -5.74
N VAL A 45 24.51 -3.66 -4.63
CA VAL A 45 23.54 -2.62 -4.26
C VAL A 45 23.51 -1.49 -5.27
N ALA A 46 22.30 -1.09 -5.64
CA ALA A 46 22.02 0.10 -6.41
C ALA A 46 20.86 0.89 -5.77
N HIS A 47 20.90 2.21 -5.91
CA HIS A 47 19.87 3.11 -5.39
C HIS A 47 19.20 3.88 -6.52
N LYS A 48 17.90 4.10 -6.39
CA LYS A 48 17.13 4.96 -7.29
C LYS A 48 16.35 6.01 -6.49
N PRO A 49 16.68 7.30 -6.64
CA PRO A 49 15.81 8.38 -6.19
C PRO A 49 14.48 8.34 -6.94
N MET A 50 13.38 8.55 -6.19
CA MET A 50 12.01 8.56 -6.68
C MET A 50 11.48 9.99 -6.73
N GLN A 51 10.53 10.27 -7.62
CA GLN A 51 9.92 11.60 -7.74
C GLN A 51 8.88 11.85 -6.63
N THR A 52 8.19 10.79 -6.21
CA THR A 52 7.25 10.79 -5.09
C THR A 52 7.76 9.85 -4.01
N SER A 53 7.38 10.12 -2.77
CA SER A 53 7.85 9.34 -1.63
C SER A 53 7.20 7.97 -1.58
N PRO A 54 7.97 6.87 -1.53
CA PRO A 54 7.42 5.52 -1.34
C PRO A 54 6.74 5.32 0.03
N HIS A 55 6.84 6.29 0.93
CA HIS A 55 6.17 6.28 2.23
C HIS A 55 4.81 6.99 2.21
N GLN A 56 4.41 7.62 1.11
CA GLN A 56 3.19 8.41 1.01
C GLN A 56 2.26 7.94 -0.09
N GLU A 57 2.78 7.23 -1.09
CA GLU A 57 2.03 6.79 -2.26
C GLU A 57 2.38 5.35 -2.61
N TYR A 58 1.41 4.64 -3.21
CA TYR A 58 1.66 3.34 -3.80
C TYR A 58 2.43 3.47 -5.09
N HIS A 59 3.39 2.58 -5.29
CA HIS A 59 4.13 2.42 -6.53
C HIS A 59 4.10 0.96 -6.96
N THR A 60 4.10 0.72 -8.27
CA THR A 60 4.31 -0.62 -8.79
C THR A 60 5.81 -0.90 -8.86
N TYR A 61 6.27 -1.85 -8.05
CA TYR A 61 7.63 -2.36 -8.10
C TYR A 61 7.65 -3.71 -8.80
N ALA A 62 8.60 -3.91 -9.70
CA ALA A 62 8.78 -5.18 -10.37
C ALA A 62 10.25 -5.46 -10.64
N PHE A 63 10.58 -6.73 -10.84
CA PHE A 63 11.84 -7.11 -11.46
C PHE A 63 11.64 -8.26 -12.44
N GLU A 64 12.47 -8.25 -13.47
CA GLU A 64 12.64 -9.37 -14.40
C GLU A 64 13.93 -10.09 -14.05
N TRP A 65 13.85 -11.39 -13.93
CA TRP A 65 15.00 -12.26 -13.75
C TRP A 65 15.10 -13.24 -14.90
N THR A 66 16.22 -13.18 -15.59
CA THR A 66 16.59 -14.08 -16.70
C THR A 66 17.99 -14.62 -16.49
N PRO A 67 18.47 -15.60 -17.26
CA PRO A 67 19.86 -16.05 -17.20
C PRO A 67 20.89 -14.94 -17.52
N GLU A 68 20.49 -13.90 -18.24
CA GLU A 68 21.38 -12.85 -18.73
C GLU A 68 21.36 -11.58 -17.88
N TYR A 69 20.23 -11.29 -17.21
CA TYR A 69 20.07 -10.06 -16.45
C TYR A 69 19.03 -10.17 -15.33
N VAL A 70 19.16 -9.27 -14.35
CA VAL A 70 18.09 -8.83 -13.48
C VAL A 70 17.84 -7.35 -13.76
N ALA A 71 16.59 -6.98 -14.05
CA ALA A 71 16.18 -5.61 -14.29
C ALA A 71 15.04 -5.22 -13.36
N TRP A 72 15.13 -4.05 -12.72
CA TRP A 72 14.08 -3.53 -11.83
C TRP A 72 13.32 -2.38 -12.46
N PHE A 73 12.04 -2.32 -12.14
CA PHE A 73 11.10 -1.34 -12.66
C PHE A 73 10.36 -0.66 -11.51
N ILE A 74 10.13 0.63 -11.64
CA ILE A 74 9.20 1.41 -10.83
C ILE A 74 8.17 2.02 -11.77
N ASP A 75 6.88 1.79 -11.50
CA ASP A 75 5.75 2.29 -12.30
C ASP A 75 5.90 1.98 -13.81
N GLY A 76 6.37 0.77 -14.10
CA GLY A 76 6.57 0.28 -15.46
C GLY A 76 7.82 0.81 -16.18
N VAL A 77 8.65 1.63 -15.52
CA VAL A 77 9.89 2.17 -16.08
C VAL A 77 11.09 1.41 -15.56
N GLU A 78 11.94 0.86 -16.45
CA GLU A 78 13.22 0.24 -16.06
C GLU A 78 14.11 1.29 -15.38
N VAL A 79 14.52 1.01 -14.15
CA VAL A 79 15.31 1.95 -13.32
C VAL A 79 16.74 1.48 -13.10
N ILE A 80 16.95 0.17 -12.96
CA ILE A 80 18.24 -0.47 -12.74
C ILE A 80 18.27 -1.77 -13.56
N LYS A 81 19.45 -2.11 -14.09
CA LYS A 81 19.70 -3.40 -14.72
C LYS A 81 21.09 -3.90 -14.34
N GLN A 82 21.16 -5.12 -13.89
CA GLN A 82 22.41 -5.83 -13.60
C GLN A 82 22.60 -6.96 -14.60
N THR A 83 23.83 -7.11 -15.08
CA THR A 83 24.26 -8.14 -16.04
C THR A 83 25.63 -8.67 -15.65
N GLY A 84 26.05 -9.78 -16.23
CA GLY A 84 27.39 -10.32 -16.05
C GLY A 84 27.43 -11.66 -15.31
N ALA A 85 28.64 -12.12 -15.00
CA ALA A 85 28.85 -13.48 -14.51
C ALA A 85 28.15 -13.77 -13.18
N HIS A 86 28.00 -12.78 -12.29
CA HIS A 86 27.31 -12.96 -11.01
C HIS A 86 25.81 -13.26 -11.22
N ILE A 87 25.14 -12.62 -12.20
CA ILE A 87 23.73 -12.90 -12.50
C ILE A 87 23.55 -14.33 -13.01
N GLN A 88 24.48 -14.84 -13.79
CA GLN A 88 24.43 -16.21 -14.31
C GLN A 88 24.53 -17.29 -13.20
N THR A 89 24.92 -16.90 -11.99
CA THR A 89 24.96 -17.78 -10.81
C THR A 89 23.65 -17.82 -10.04
N LEU A 90 22.67 -16.97 -10.36
CA LEU A 90 21.30 -17.03 -9.82
C LEU A 90 20.54 -18.17 -10.52
N THR A 91 20.73 -19.41 -10.06
CA THR A 91 20.19 -20.61 -10.70
C THR A 91 19.30 -21.45 -9.79
N LEU A 92 19.23 -21.09 -8.50
CA LEU A 92 18.43 -21.84 -7.53
C LEU A 92 17.00 -21.29 -7.47
N PRO A 93 16.00 -22.17 -7.23
CA PRO A 93 14.61 -21.74 -7.12
C PRO A 93 14.42 -20.87 -5.90
N GLN A 94 13.74 -19.72 -6.06
CA GLN A 94 13.53 -18.73 -5.01
C GLN A 94 12.06 -18.63 -4.64
N LYS A 95 11.76 -18.41 -3.36
CA LYS A 95 10.44 -18.04 -2.86
C LYS A 95 10.27 -16.52 -2.94
N ILE A 96 9.07 -16.05 -3.26
CA ILE A 96 8.68 -14.66 -3.13
C ILE A 96 8.41 -14.39 -1.65
N MET A 97 8.99 -13.32 -1.13
CA MET A 97 8.89 -12.93 0.28
C MET A 97 8.63 -11.44 0.42
N MET A 98 7.94 -11.08 1.49
CA MET A 98 7.69 -9.70 1.91
C MET A 98 7.96 -9.59 3.40
N ASN A 99 8.54 -8.48 3.83
CA ASN A 99 8.74 -8.22 5.25
C ASN A 99 8.69 -6.72 5.58
N VAL A 100 8.47 -6.44 6.86
CA VAL A 100 8.82 -5.19 7.52
C VAL A 100 9.61 -5.56 8.78
N TRP A 101 10.78 -4.95 8.98
CA TRP A 101 11.67 -5.34 10.04
C TRP A 101 12.60 -4.22 10.51
N ASN A 102 13.26 -4.43 11.66
CA ASN A 102 14.20 -3.50 12.25
C ASN A 102 15.63 -4.05 12.16
N PRO A 103 16.41 -3.69 11.13
CA PRO A 103 17.79 -4.10 11.01
C PRO A 103 18.68 -3.58 12.16
N ALA A 104 19.58 -4.42 12.65
CA ALA A 104 20.60 -4.03 13.63
C ALA A 104 21.73 -3.15 13.05
N TYR A 105 21.71 -2.90 11.75
CA TYR A 105 22.77 -2.23 11.00
C TYR A 105 22.45 -0.75 10.76
N GLU A 106 22.65 0.10 11.76
CA GLU A 106 22.34 1.54 11.68
C GLU A 106 23.05 2.28 10.53
N SER A 107 24.27 1.86 10.19
CA SER A 107 25.00 2.44 9.05
C SER A 107 24.29 2.23 7.72
N TRP A 108 23.46 1.19 7.61
CA TRP A 108 22.68 0.84 6.44
C TRP A 108 21.23 1.33 6.57
N ALA A 109 20.48 0.88 7.57
CA ALA A 109 19.07 1.14 7.71
C ALA A 109 18.73 2.50 8.38
N GLY A 110 19.69 3.12 9.05
CA GLY A 110 19.49 4.29 9.91
C GLY A 110 19.20 3.92 11.37
N VAL A 111 19.20 4.92 12.23
CA VAL A 111 18.87 4.76 13.64
C VAL A 111 17.40 4.43 13.80
N PHE A 112 17.08 3.40 14.58
CA PHE A 112 15.70 3.06 14.91
C PHE A 112 15.11 4.07 15.90
N ILE A 113 13.90 4.53 15.61
CA ILE A 113 13.16 5.50 16.44
C ILE A 113 11.94 4.79 17.03
N PRO A 114 11.97 4.36 18.31
CA PRO A 114 10.86 3.63 18.93
C PRO A 114 9.53 4.38 18.92
N ASP A 115 9.56 5.70 19.03
CA ASP A 115 8.36 6.57 19.03
C ASP A 115 7.68 6.64 17.65
N ALA A 116 8.30 6.11 16.60
CA ALA A 116 7.70 5.98 15.27
C ALA A 116 6.85 4.71 15.10
N LEU A 117 6.75 3.88 16.14
CA LEU A 117 5.86 2.71 16.15
C LEU A 117 4.42 3.09 16.51
N PRO A 118 3.42 2.40 15.94
CA PRO A 118 3.55 1.35 14.94
C PRO A 118 3.91 1.89 13.56
N ALA A 119 4.60 1.08 12.74
CA ALA A 119 4.88 1.38 11.34
C ALA A 119 4.37 0.23 10.46
N PHE A 120 3.84 0.58 9.30
CA PHE A 120 3.15 -0.36 8.42
C PHE A 120 3.75 -0.35 7.02
N ALA A 121 3.77 -1.52 6.37
CA ALA A 121 4.05 -1.67 4.95
C ALA A 121 2.82 -2.30 4.27
N TYR A 122 2.28 -1.62 3.27
CA TYR A 122 1.07 -2.02 2.57
C TYR A 122 1.41 -2.61 1.22
N TYR A 123 0.83 -3.77 0.92
CA TYR A 123 0.95 -4.46 -0.37
C TYR A 123 -0.46 -4.66 -0.92
N ASP A 124 -0.75 -4.04 -2.05
CA ASP A 124 -2.06 -4.07 -2.69
C ASP A 124 -2.26 -5.37 -3.48
N TRP A 125 -1.25 -5.77 -4.22
CA TRP A 125 -1.25 -7.03 -4.97
C TRP A 125 0.16 -7.52 -5.27
N VAL A 126 0.27 -8.82 -5.54
CA VAL A 126 1.47 -9.46 -6.09
C VAL A 126 1.09 -10.28 -7.31
N SER A 127 1.82 -10.12 -8.41
CA SER A 127 1.62 -10.89 -9.63
C SER A 127 2.93 -11.56 -10.07
N TYR A 128 2.83 -12.81 -10.50
CA TYR A 128 3.96 -13.59 -11.00
C TYR A 128 3.81 -13.88 -12.48
N TYR A 129 4.90 -13.73 -13.19
CA TYR A 129 5.02 -14.02 -14.61
C TYR A 129 6.17 -15.00 -14.82
N ALA A 130 5.88 -16.15 -15.39
CA ALA A 130 6.89 -17.16 -15.71
C ALA A 130 7.77 -16.70 -16.88
N TYR A 131 9.08 -16.92 -16.77
CA TYR A 131 10.00 -16.66 -17.87
C TYR A 131 9.82 -17.72 -18.97
N THR A 132 9.32 -17.29 -20.13
CA THR A 132 8.96 -18.11 -21.29
C THR A 132 9.57 -17.53 -22.57
N PRO A 133 10.90 -17.60 -22.73
CA PRO A 133 11.60 -16.90 -23.80
C PRO A 133 11.08 -17.29 -25.18
N GLY A 134 10.79 -16.28 -26.01
CA GLY A 134 10.28 -16.44 -27.38
C GLY A 134 8.80 -16.85 -27.49
N SER A 135 8.08 -17.01 -26.37
CA SER A 135 6.65 -17.41 -26.37
C SER A 135 5.76 -16.67 -25.38
N GLY A 136 6.30 -15.70 -24.64
CA GLY A 136 5.55 -14.86 -23.72
C GLY A 136 4.83 -13.70 -24.41
N THR A 137 4.09 -12.94 -23.61
CA THR A 137 3.33 -11.74 -24.08
C THR A 137 3.57 -10.51 -23.21
N TYR A 138 4.40 -10.64 -22.16
CA TYR A 138 4.72 -9.58 -21.20
C TYR A 138 6.23 -9.39 -21.07
N GLY A 139 6.59 -8.27 -20.47
CA GLY A 139 7.97 -7.92 -20.12
C GLY A 139 8.88 -7.66 -21.34
N THR A 140 10.16 -7.56 -21.05
CA THR A 140 11.17 -7.24 -22.08
C THR A 140 11.21 -8.34 -23.14
N GLY A 141 11.03 -7.92 -24.40
CA GLY A 141 11.03 -8.84 -25.54
C GLY A 141 9.88 -9.84 -25.57
N ASN A 142 8.80 -9.61 -24.81
CA ASN A 142 7.69 -10.54 -24.66
C ASN A 142 8.13 -11.94 -24.18
N ASN A 143 9.07 -11.98 -23.23
CA ASN A 143 9.66 -13.23 -22.75
C ASN A 143 9.01 -13.76 -21.46
N PHE A 144 7.89 -13.18 -21.03
CA PHE A 144 7.21 -13.59 -19.81
C PHE A 144 5.73 -13.87 -20.08
N SER A 145 5.16 -14.82 -19.35
CA SER A 145 3.74 -15.18 -19.42
C SER A 145 3.13 -15.06 -18.04
N HIS A 146 2.00 -14.37 -17.93
CA HIS A 146 1.26 -14.26 -16.68
C HIS A 146 0.88 -15.64 -16.16
N ASP A 147 1.14 -15.90 -14.89
CA ASP A 147 0.80 -17.15 -14.21
C ASP A 147 -0.31 -16.92 -13.18
N TRP A 148 -0.09 -16.02 -12.20
CA TRP A 148 -1.08 -15.70 -11.19
C TRP A 148 -0.95 -14.28 -10.67
N ILE A 149 -2.04 -13.82 -10.05
CA ILE A 149 -2.12 -12.60 -9.24
C ILE A 149 -2.80 -12.92 -7.92
N ASP A 150 -2.37 -12.27 -6.84
CA ASP A 150 -3.02 -12.26 -5.54
C ASP A 150 -3.29 -10.81 -5.15
N ASN A 151 -4.55 -10.46 -4.90
CA ASN A 151 -5.01 -9.14 -4.51
C ASN A 151 -5.19 -9.02 -2.99
N PHE A 152 -4.76 -10.01 -2.23
CA PHE A 152 -4.81 -10.04 -0.77
C PHE A 152 -6.20 -9.83 -0.14
N ASP A 153 -7.26 -10.20 -0.86
CA ASP A 153 -8.63 -10.18 -0.32
C ASP A 153 -8.77 -11.07 0.94
N SER A 154 -7.91 -12.05 1.07
CA SER A 154 -7.79 -12.92 2.24
C SER A 154 -6.44 -13.65 2.27
N TRP A 155 -6.11 -14.25 3.42
CA TRP A 155 -4.89 -15.07 3.50
C TRP A 155 -5.05 -16.39 2.75
N ASP A 156 -4.44 -16.49 1.55
CA ASP A 156 -4.32 -17.73 0.79
C ASP A 156 -3.22 -18.61 1.40
N THR A 157 -3.61 -19.54 2.28
CA THR A 157 -2.71 -20.47 2.96
C THR A 157 -2.09 -21.52 2.02
N THR A 158 -2.52 -21.60 0.78
CA THR A 158 -1.90 -22.49 -0.24
C THR A 158 -0.70 -21.83 -0.90
N ARG A 159 -0.60 -20.51 -0.84
CA ARG A 159 0.44 -19.68 -1.45
C ARG A 159 1.39 -19.07 -0.42
N TRP A 160 0.87 -18.59 0.70
CA TRP A 160 1.60 -17.80 1.67
C TRP A 160 1.64 -18.44 3.05
N ASP A 161 2.84 -18.42 3.62
CA ASP A 161 3.07 -18.72 5.03
C ASP A 161 3.44 -17.42 5.78
N LYS A 162 2.96 -17.30 7.02
CA LYS A 162 3.37 -16.23 7.93
C LYS A 162 4.58 -16.68 8.74
N ALA A 163 5.67 -15.92 8.66
CA ALA A 163 6.88 -16.19 9.43
C ALA A 163 6.65 -16.01 10.93
N THR A 164 7.28 -16.87 11.76
CA THR A 164 7.21 -16.84 13.23
C THR A 164 8.59 -17.00 13.84
N HIS A 165 9.61 -16.50 13.19
CA HIS A 165 11.00 -16.62 13.63
C HIS A 165 11.70 -15.26 13.53
N THR A 166 12.89 -15.18 14.07
CA THR A 166 13.82 -14.09 13.83
C THR A 166 15.14 -14.64 13.27
N PHE A 167 16.04 -13.76 12.88
CA PHE A 167 17.35 -14.11 12.37
C PHE A 167 18.42 -13.14 12.89
N ASN A 168 19.67 -13.54 12.79
CA ASN A 168 20.78 -12.69 13.25
C ASN A 168 20.84 -11.38 12.45
N GLY A 169 20.83 -10.25 13.15
CA GLY A 169 20.79 -8.92 12.57
C GLY A 169 19.39 -8.31 12.44
N ASN A 170 18.36 -9.02 12.87
CA ASN A 170 17.01 -8.50 13.04
C ASN A 170 16.75 -8.21 14.53
N ASN A 171 16.29 -7.00 14.86
CA ASN A 171 15.93 -6.58 16.21
C ASN A 171 14.45 -6.77 16.55
N CYS A 172 13.70 -7.47 15.72
CA CYS A 172 12.30 -7.81 15.99
C CYS A 172 12.03 -9.29 15.69
N ASP A 173 10.94 -9.80 16.26
CA ASP A 173 10.41 -11.13 15.96
C ASP A 173 9.30 -11.01 14.91
N PHE A 174 9.25 -11.94 13.96
CA PHE A 174 8.09 -12.12 13.11
C PHE A 174 7.03 -12.90 13.86
N ILE A 175 5.80 -12.40 13.83
CA ILE A 175 4.65 -13.03 14.48
C ILE A 175 3.43 -13.00 13.55
N HIS A 176 2.50 -13.94 13.74
CA HIS A 176 1.32 -14.08 12.87
C HIS A 176 0.42 -12.85 12.90
N GLU A 177 0.27 -12.22 14.06
CA GLU A 177 -0.58 -11.07 14.30
C GLU A 177 -0.16 -9.83 13.49
N ASN A 178 1.13 -9.75 13.16
CA ASN A 178 1.70 -8.61 12.42
C ASN A 178 1.68 -8.78 10.90
N ALA A 179 1.00 -9.81 10.38
CA ALA A 179 0.69 -9.96 8.96
C ALA A 179 -0.83 -10.00 8.79
N VAL A 180 -1.44 -8.87 8.50
CA VAL A 180 -2.88 -8.63 8.46
C VAL A 180 -3.35 -8.58 7.02
N PHE A 181 -4.52 -9.15 6.73
CA PHE A 181 -5.22 -9.06 5.45
C PHE A 181 -6.50 -8.27 5.70
N GLU A 182 -6.58 -7.07 5.18
CA GLU A 182 -7.68 -6.13 5.42
C GLU A 182 -7.87 -5.22 4.22
N ASP A 183 -9.10 -4.95 3.84
CA ASP A 183 -9.48 -4.07 2.71
C ASP A 183 -8.76 -4.42 1.38
N GLY A 184 -8.62 -5.72 1.07
CA GLY A 184 -7.91 -6.14 -0.14
C GLY A 184 -6.41 -5.81 -0.12
N LYS A 185 -5.77 -5.84 1.05
CA LYS A 185 -4.34 -5.55 1.22
C LYS A 185 -3.70 -6.52 2.19
N LEU A 186 -2.43 -6.84 1.94
CA LEU A 186 -1.55 -7.36 2.98
C LEU A 186 -0.89 -6.17 3.69
N ILE A 187 -1.08 -6.07 5.00
CA ILE A 187 -0.48 -5.06 5.86
C ILE A 187 0.52 -5.75 6.78
N LEU A 188 1.80 -5.48 6.58
CA LEU A 188 2.86 -5.94 7.46
C LEU A 188 3.14 -4.87 8.51
N CYS A 189 3.08 -5.27 9.78
CA CYS A 189 3.12 -4.37 10.91
C CYS A 189 4.46 -4.49 11.67
N LEU A 190 5.11 -3.38 11.92
CA LEU A 190 6.21 -3.29 12.88
C LEU A 190 5.67 -2.58 14.12
N THR A 191 5.49 -3.33 15.21
CA THR A 191 4.79 -2.89 16.41
C THR A 191 5.66 -3.05 17.65
N ASN A 192 5.16 -2.58 18.78
CA ASN A 192 5.71 -2.92 20.09
C ASN A 192 4.94 -4.09 20.72
N ASN A 193 5.42 -4.60 21.84
CA ASN A 193 4.83 -5.77 22.52
C ASN A 193 3.42 -5.55 23.11
N THR A 194 2.90 -4.35 23.07
CA THR A 194 1.58 -4.02 23.66
C THR A 194 0.49 -3.82 22.63
N ASN A 195 0.84 -3.46 21.40
CA ASN A 195 -0.09 -3.19 20.30
C ASN A 195 0.32 -4.00 19.09
N LEU A 196 -0.18 -5.23 19.00
CA LEU A 196 0.11 -6.14 17.90
C LEU A 196 -0.93 -5.98 16.78
N GLY A 197 -0.50 -6.28 15.56
CA GLY A 197 -1.35 -6.22 14.39
C GLY A 197 -1.51 -4.81 13.82
N TYR A 198 -2.49 -4.66 12.93
CA TYR A 198 -2.81 -3.39 12.31
C TYR A 198 -3.77 -2.58 13.19
N VAL A 199 -3.47 -1.32 13.32
CA VAL A 199 -4.37 -0.32 13.89
C VAL A 199 -4.42 0.82 12.89
N ASP A 200 -5.58 1.10 12.37
CA ASP A 200 -5.77 2.28 11.54
C ASP A 200 -5.50 3.55 12.37
N LEU A 201 -4.61 4.40 11.87
CA LEU A 201 -4.22 5.67 12.51
C LEU A 201 -4.62 6.88 11.65
N GLN A 202 -5.27 6.63 10.50
CA GLN A 202 -5.64 7.68 9.56
C GLN A 202 -7.12 8.04 9.74
N PRO A 203 -7.44 9.28 9.98
CA PRO A 203 -8.84 9.70 10.01
C PRO A 203 -9.41 9.73 8.59
N PRO A 204 -10.73 9.52 8.43
CA PRO A 204 -11.38 9.62 7.15
C PRO A 204 -11.18 11.01 6.54
N THR A 205 -11.06 11.08 5.23
CA THR A 205 -10.93 12.33 4.50
C THR A 205 -12.12 12.56 3.58
N LEU A 206 -12.52 13.82 3.44
CA LEU A 206 -13.60 14.22 2.55
C LEU A 206 -13.08 14.23 1.10
N VAL A 207 -13.61 13.35 0.24
CA VAL A 207 -13.16 13.20 -1.16
C VAL A 207 -13.93 14.14 -2.08
N TRP A 208 -15.27 14.07 -2.09
CA TRP A 208 -16.13 14.95 -2.89
C TRP A 208 -17.55 15.04 -2.32
N ALA A 209 -18.30 16.05 -2.77
CA ALA A 209 -19.73 16.17 -2.54
C ALA A 209 -20.44 16.50 -3.84
N ARG A 210 -21.56 15.83 -4.14
CA ARG A 210 -22.40 16.02 -5.33
C ARG A 210 -23.85 16.21 -4.92
N ALA A 211 -24.54 17.17 -5.53
CA ALA A 211 -25.92 17.49 -5.21
C ALA A 211 -26.89 17.16 -6.35
N SER A 212 -28.11 16.81 -5.99
CA SER A 212 -29.33 16.88 -6.79
C SER A 212 -30.28 17.90 -6.14
N THR A 213 -31.56 17.96 -6.59
CA THR A 213 -32.51 19.00 -6.14
C THR A 213 -32.76 19.03 -4.65
N ASP A 214 -32.75 17.87 -3.97
CA ASP A 214 -33.13 17.68 -2.58
C ASP A 214 -32.17 16.77 -1.80
N LYS A 215 -31.05 16.41 -2.43
CA LYS A 215 -30.05 15.49 -1.85
C LYS A 215 -28.64 15.98 -2.11
N VAL A 216 -27.75 15.67 -1.19
CA VAL A 216 -26.30 15.80 -1.36
C VAL A 216 -25.65 14.47 -0.99
N LEU A 217 -24.96 13.85 -1.94
CA LEU A 217 -24.15 12.67 -1.69
C LEU A 217 -22.72 13.13 -1.37
N VAL A 218 -22.20 12.66 -0.25
CA VAL A 218 -20.87 13.00 0.27
C VAL A 218 -20.02 11.72 0.32
N MET A 219 -18.83 11.74 -0.26
CA MET A 219 -17.92 10.60 -0.32
C MET A 219 -16.70 10.82 0.56
N PHE A 220 -16.32 9.81 1.31
CA PHE A 220 -15.13 9.76 2.15
C PHE A 220 -14.13 8.72 1.64
N SER A 221 -12.90 8.78 2.15
CA SER A 221 -11.80 7.92 1.74
C SER A 221 -11.94 6.47 2.21
N GLU A 222 -12.71 6.24 3.28
CA GLU A 222 -12.79 4.97 4.00
C GLU A 222 -14.14 4.77 4.67
N GLU A 223 -14.34 3.60 5.29
CA GLU A 223 -15.56 3.26 6.01
C GLU A 223 -15.74 4.11 7.26
N LEU A 224 -17.00 4.48 7.53
CA LEU A 224 -17.36 5.45 8.54
C LEU A 224 -18.10 4.80 9.71
N ASP A 225 -17.85 5.29 10.93
CA ASP A 225 -18.72 5.06 12.08
C ASP A 225 -20.14 5.55 11.75
N GLN A 226 -21.11 4.65 11.82
CA GLN A 226 -22.49 4.95 11.45
C GLN A 226 -23.07 6.09 12.30
N THR A 227 -22.76 6.13 13.59
CA THR A 227 -23.28 7.15 14.52
C THR A 227 -22.76 8.54 14.13
N ALA A 228 -21.49 8.63 13.77
CA ALA A 228 -20.88 9.89 13.30
C ALA A 228 -21.42 10.28 11.92
N ALA A 229 -21.55 9.33 11.01
CA ALA A 229 -22.01 9.54 9.64
C ALA A 229 -23.47 10.02 9.58
N GLU A 230 -24.35 9.49 10.41
CA GLU A 230 -25.78 9.82 10.44
C GLU A 230 -26.11 11.01 11.36
N ASN A 231 -25.12 11.57 12.05
CA ASN A 231 -25.32 12.77 12.85
C ASN A 231 -25.35 14.03 11.98
N ILE A 232 -26.55 14.60 11.74
CA ILE A 232 -26.74 15.80 10.91
C ILE A 232 -25.93 17.01 11.39
N SER A 233 -25.60 17.08 12.69
CA SER A 233 -24.79 18.19 13.24
C SER A 233 -23.36 18.19 12.72
N ASN A 234 -22.89 17.13 12.11
CA ASN A 234 -21.57 17.04 11.49
C ASN A 234 -21.51 17.71 10.11
N TYR A 235 -22.64 18.16 9.56
CA TYR A 235 -22.70 18.72 8.22
C TYR A 235 -23.29 20.13 8.23
N VAL A 236 -22.66 21.05 7.51
CA VAL A 236 -23.15 22.42 7.38
C VAL A 236 -23.06 22.85 5.91
N ILE A 237 -24.21 23.30 5.36
CA ILE A 237 -24.26 23.96 4.04
C ILE A 237 -24.99 25.29 4.25
N THR A 238 -24.29 26.40 4.01
CA THR A 238 -24.84 27.74 4.28
C THR A 238 -26.13 28.01 3.49
N GLY A 239 -27.20 28.33 4.23
CA GLY A 239 -28.52 28.62 3.65
C GLY A 239 -29.28 27.38 3.14
N VAL A 240 -28.90 26.19 3.59
CA VAL A 240 -29.57 24.92 3.30
C VAL A 240 -29.86 24.22 4.61
N THR A 241 -31.04 23.66 4.75
CA THR A 241 -31.40 22.83 5.90
C THR A 241 -31.09 21.38 5.59
N ILE A 242 -30.36 20.71 6.48
CA ILE A 242 -30.12 19.27 6.39
C ILE A 242 -31.19 18.59 7.24
N ASN A 243 -32.02 17.76 6.59
CA ASN A 243 -33.16 17.08 7.22
C ASN A 243 -32.78 15.72 7.79
N SER A 244 -31.92 14.98 7.08
CA SER A 244 -31.37 13.69 7.52
C SER A 244 -30.00 13.42 6.87
N ALA A 245 -29.25 12.52 7.49
CA ALA A 245 -28.03 11.93 6.96
C ALA A 245 -28.18 10.42 7.04
N THR A 246 -27.83 9.70 5.97
CA THR A 246 -27.94 8.24 5.87
C THR A 246 -26.68 7.66 5.28
N LEU A 247 -25.99 6.82 6.04
CA LEU A 247 -24.83 6.07 5.58
C LEU A 247 -25.29 5.06 4.50
N GLN A 248 -24.56 5.01 3.39
CA GLN A 248 -24.91 4.12 2.29
C GLN A 248 -24.30 2.72 2.48
N GLN A 249 -24.69 1.76 1.64
CA GLN A 249 -24.24 0.37 1.72
C GLN A 249 -22.72 0.18 1.51
N ASP A 250 -22.06 1.14 0.86
CA ASP A 250 -20.62 1.16 0.67
C ASP A 250 -19.85 1.55 1.94
N LEU A 251 -20.56 1.93 3.00
CA LEU A 251 -20.05 2.44 4.28
C LEU A 251 -19.13 3.68 4.17
N LYS A 252 -18.93 4.20 2.97
CA LYS A 252 -18.01 5.32 2.64
C LYS A 252 -18.74 6.57 2.17
N SER A 253 -19.99 6.44 1.74
CA SER A 253 -20.78 7.58 1.29
C SER A 253 -21.98 7.85 2.19
N VAL A 254 -22.32 9.15 2.33
CA VAL A 254 -23.45 9.62 3.14
C VAL A 254 -24.40 10.41 2.25
N GLU A 255 -25.66 10.00 2.19
CA GLU A 255 -26.71 10.77 1.55
C GLU A 255 -27.36 11.73 2.55
N LEU A 256 -27.26 13.03 2.29
CA LEU A 256 -27.96 14.08 3.02
C LEU A 256 -29.25 14.43 2.30
N SER A 257 -30.40 14.30 2.99
CA SER A 257 -31.66 14.92 2.51
C SER A 257 -31.65 16.38 2.92
N VAL A 258 -31.90 17.28 1.97
CA VAL A 258 -31.78 18.72 2.18
C VAL A 258 -32.98 19.50 1.67
N SER A 259 -33.20 20.70 2.24
CA SER A 259 -34.19 21.68 1.75
C SER A 259 -33.58 23.07 1.67
N GLY A 260 -34.07 23.86 0.72
CA GLY A 260 -33.53 25.20 0.45
C GLY A 260 -32.30 25.22 -0.46
N LEU A 261 -31.98 24.07 -1.09
CA LEU A 261 -30.93 24.01 -2.11
C LEU A 261 -31.46 24.60 -3.43
N VAL A 262 -30.77 25.61 -3.97
CA VAL A 262 -31.13 26.25 -5.25
C VAL A 262 -30.08 25.87 -6.28
N ILE A 263 -30.52 25.29 -7.41
CA ILE A 263 -29.66 24.92 -8.55
C ILE A 263 -29.96 25.89 -9.73
N PRO A 264 -28.92 26.41 -10.42
CA PRO A 264 -27.52 26.27 -10.18
C PRO A 264 -26.98 27.28 -9.15
N SER A 265 -26.27 26.82 -8.14
CA SER A 265 -25.50 27.70 -7.27
C SER A 265 -24.27 26.94 -6.73
N THR A 266 -23.16 27.64 -6.59
CA THR A 266 -22.00 27.07 -5.89
C THR A 266 -22.27 27.10 -4.40
N LYS A 267 -22.28 25.96 -3.74
CA LYS A 267 -22.40 25.82 -2.29
C LYS A 267 -21.15 25.15 -1.73
N THR A 268 -20.83 25.49 -0.51
CA THR A 268 -19.75 24.84 0.25
C THR A 268 -20.39 23.97 1.32
N LEU A 269 -20.02 22.69 1.33
CA LEU A 269 -20.27 21.78 2.44
C LEU A 269 -19.07 21.84 3.39
N VAL A 270 -19.36 21.98 4.66
CA VAL A 270 -18.38 21.79 5.73
C VAL A 270 -18.78 20.53 6.50
N VAL A 271 -17.87 19.58 6.62
CA VAL A 271 -17.97 18.45 7.52
C VAL A 271 -17.16 18.78 8.76
N LEU A 272 -17.79 18.76 9.93
CA LEU A 272 -17.18 19.24 11.19
C LEU A 272 -16.35 18.15 11.87
N SER A 273 -16.90 16.94 11.96
CA SER A 273 -16.26 15.82 12.64
C SER A 273 -16.81 14.52 12.08
N MET A 274 -15.94 13.71 11.51
CA MET A 274 -16.29 12.38 11.01
C MET A 274 -15.36 11.38 11.62
N LYS A 275 -15.85 10.19 11.92
CA LYS A 275 -15.08 9.08 12.45
C LYS A 275 -15.12 7.92 11.47
N ASP A 276 -14.02 7.19 11.37
CA ASP A 276 -13.97 5.89 10.72
C ASP A 276 -14.64 4.81 11.58
N ASP A 277 -14.83 3.62 11.00
CA ASP A 277 -15.36 2.43 11.66
C ASP A 277 -14.24 1.54 12.24
N SER A 278 -13.06 2.07 12.47
CA SER A 278 -11.95 1.33 13.06
C SER A 278 -12.20 0.99 14.54
N ALA A 279 -11.53 -0.06 15.05
CA ALA A 279 -11.65 -0.50 16.43
C ALA A 279 -11.29 0.60 17.46
N ILE A 280 -10.42 1.54 17.05
CA ILE A 280 -10.11 2.78 17.77
C ILE A 280 -10.40 3.93 16.80
N PRO A 281 -11.63 4.48 16.77
CA PRO A 281 -12.03 5.40 15.73
C PRO A 281 -11.19 6.66 15.67
N ASN A 282 -10.65 6.95 14.49
CA ASN A 282 -9.95 8.19 14.20
C ASN A 282 -10.95 9.28 13.84
N THR A 283 -10.67 10.51 14.22
CA THR A 283 -11.60 11.62 14.01
C THR A 283 -11.00 12.64 13.05
N MET A 284 -11.69 12.87 11.94
CA MET A 284 -11.36 13.89 10.95
C MET A 284 -11.52 15.30 11.58
N SER A 285 -10.55 16.18 11.34
CA SER A 285 -10.72 17.62 11.58
C SER A 285 -11.70 18.23 10.58
N ALA A 286 -12.34 19.33 10.95
CA ALA A 286 -13.30 20.03 10.10
C ALA A 286 -12.71 20.33 8.71
N LYS A 287 -13.43 19.94 7.67
CA LYS A 287 -13.02 20.09 6.26
C LYS A 287 -14.15 20.67 5.42
N ALA A 288 -13.80 21.54 4.48
CA ALA A 288 -14.74 22.14 3.54
C ALA A 288 -14.47 21.64 2.11
N THR A 289 -15.54 21.41 1.34
CA THR A 289 -15.46 21.12 -0.10
C THR A 289 -16.58 21.86 -0.85
N SER A 290 -16.36 22.10 -2.14
CA SER A 290 -17.41 22.61 -3.01
C SER A 290 -18.38 21.49 -3.36
N VAL A 291 -19.68 21.79 -3.26
CA VAL A 291 -20.74 20.86 -3.71
C VAL A 291 -20.84 20.96 -5.23
N ILE A 292 -20.54 19.85 -5.92
CA ILE A 292 -20.65 19.76 -7.37
C ILE A 292 -22.13 19.55 -7.72
N MET A 293 -22.71 20.50 -8.46
CA MET A 293 -24.09 20.39 -8.94
C MET A 293 -24.10 19.93 -10.40
N PRO A 294 -25.01 19.04 -10.80
CA PRO A 294 -25.16 18.67 -12.20
C PRO A 294 -25.53 19.91 -13.02
N GLN A 295 -24.81 20.13 -14.11
CA GLN A 295 -25.24 21.11 -15.12
C GLN A 295 -26.49 20.54 -15.79
N THR A 296 -27.54 21.36 -15.90
CA THR A 296 -28.68 21.01 -16.72
C THR A 296 -28.22 21.04 -18.18
N LEU A 297 -27.98 19.87 -18.77
CA LEU A 297 -27.77 19.76 -20.22
C LEU A 297 -29.11 20.06 -20.90
N THR A 298 -29.28 21.30 -21.37
CA THR A 298 -30.32 21.60 -22.36
C THR A 298 -29.85 21.05 -23.70
N PHE A 299 -30.45 19.96 -24.15
CA PHE A 299 -30.29 19.54 -25.53
C PHE A 299 -31.04 20.52 -26.41
N PRO A 300 -30.48 20.94 -27.58
CA PRO A 300 -31.15 21.81 -28.53
C PRO A 300 -32.33 21.14 -29.18
#